data_d70b075a9cea21ff2e9b001d8c9b9b99
#
_entry.id   d70b075a9cea21ff2e9b001d8c9b9b99
#
_cell.length_a   1.000
_cell.length_b   1.000
_cell.length_c   1.000
_cell.angle_alpha   90.00
_cell.angle_beta   90.00
_cell.angle_gamma   90.00
#
_symmetry.space_group_name_H-M   'P 1'
#
loop_
_entity.id
_entity.type
_entity.pdbx_description
1 polymer ?
#
loop_
_entity_poly.entity_id
_entity_poly.type
_entity_poly.pdbx_seq_one_letter_code
_entity_poly.pdbx_strand_id
1 'polypeptide(L)'
;MTIPVILLNYNSSTDCHKCISFLKKQEGIQIEIVVVDNCSVEADLQNLRTLCSEQGCTLLENKENRGYNAGNNIGLRYAAKKAMNMH
;
A
#
# COMPACT_ATOMS: atom_id res chain seq x y z
N MET A 1 15.77 -4.13 -10.73
CA MET A 1 15.14 -2.90 -10.17
C MET A 1 13.77 -3.21 -9.64
N THR A 2 13.47 -2.77 -8.44
CA THR A 2 12.15 -2.94 -7.85
C THR A 2 11.33 -1.67 -8.05
N ILE A 3 10.10 -1.82 -8.54
CA ILE A 3 9.22 -0.69 -8.80
C ILE A 3 8.24 -0.58 -7.63
N PRO A 4 8.24 0.56 -6.90
CA PRO A 4 7.25 0.75 -5.86
C PRO A 4 5.88 1.09 -6.45
N VAL A 5 4.84 0.41 -5.98
CA VAL A 5 3.45 0.67 -6.36
C VAL A 5 2.71 1.07 -5.08
N ILE A 6 2.09 2.23 -5.12
CA ILE A 6 1.39 2.77 -3.95
C ILE A 6 -0.10 2.61 -4.15
N LEU A 7 -0.74 1.93 -3.21
CA LEU A 7 -2.20 1.75 -3.19
C LEU A 7 -2.77 2.52 -2.00
N LEU A 8 -3.83 3.25 -2.24
CA LEU A 8 -4.54 3.96 -1.18
C LEU A 8 -5.76 3.15 -0.76
N ASN A 9 -5.94 2.98 0.53
CA ASN A 9 -7.08 2.27 1.08
C ASN A 9 -7.90 3.17 2.01
N TYR A 10 -9.20 3.19 1.77
CA TYR A 10 -10.16 3.79 2.70
C TYR A 10 -11.41 2.93 2.67
N ASN A 11 -11.61 2.10 3.70
CA ASN A 11 -12.74 1.18 3.81
C ASN A 11 -12.97 0.31 2.57
N SER A 12 -11.87 -0.05 1.88
CA SER A 12 -11.95 -0.77 0.60
C SER A 12 -10.90 -1.89 0.49
N SER A 13 -10.67 -2.62 1.60
CA SER A 13 -9.67 -3.70 1.61
C SER A 13 -9.94 -4.78 0.56
N THR A 14 -11.20 -5.03 0.23
CA THR A 14 -11.56 -5.99 -0.82
C THR A 14 -11.01 -5.55 -2.18
N ASP A 15 -11.12 -4.27 -2.51
CA ASP A 15 -10.58 -3.74 -3.76
C ASP A 15 -9.05 -3.77 -3.76
N CYS A 16 -8.43 -3.47 -2.62
CA CYS A 16 -6.98 -3.59 -2.46
C CYS A 16 -6.54 -5.04 -2.70
N HIS A 17 -7.28 -6.01 -2.20
CA HIS A 17 -6.97 -7.41 -2.41
C HIS A 17 -6.95 -7.75 -3.91
N LYS A 18 -7.94 -7.29 -4.66
CA LYS A 18 -8.00 -7.51 -6.10
C LYS A 18 -6.80 -6.87 -6.82
N CYS A 19 -6.46 -5.65 -6.45
CA CYS A 19 -5.31 -4.95 -7.04
C CYS A 19 -4.00 -5.67 -6.73
N ILE A 20 -3.79 -6.10 -5.49
CA ILE A 20 -2.58 -6.81 -5.09
C ILE A 20 -2.48 -8.13 -5.84
N SER A 21 -3.59 -8.87 -5.94
CA SER A 21 -3.62 -10.13 -6.68
C SER A 21 -3.24 -9.94 -8.16
N PHE A 22 -3.75 -8.88 -8.77
CA PHE A 22 -3.40 -8.54 -10.15
C PHE A 22 -1.91 -8.22 -10.30
N LEU A 23 -1.39 -7.40 -9.40
CA LEU A 23 0.03 -7.00 -9.44
C LEU A 23 0.97 -8.18 -9.22
N LYS A 24 0.60 -9.10 -8.34
CA LYS A 24 1.41 -10.29 -8.06
C LYS A 24 1.48 -11.26 -9.24
N LYS A 25 0.57 -11.17 -10.19
CA LYS A 25 0.57 -12.01 -11.39
C LYS A 25 1.49 -11.48 -12.49
N GLN A 26 2.04 -10.28 -12.32
CA GLN A 26 2.95 -9.73 -13.32
C GLN A 26 4.29 -10.44 -13.30
N GLU A 27 4.71 -10.97 -14.43
CA GLU A 27 5.98 -11.66 -14.55
C GLU A 27 7.07 -10.75 -15.08
N GLY A 28 8.31 -11.02 -14.69
CA GLY A 28 9.47 -10.29 -15.19
C GLY A 28 9.66 -8.91 -14.57
N ILE A 29 8.81 -8.52 -13.60
CA ILE A 29 8.91 -7.23 -12.93
C ILE A 29 8.91 -7.46 -11.43
N GLN A 30 9.87 -6.87 -10.73
CA GLN A 30 9.88 -6.86 -9.28
C GLN A 30 9.11 -5.64 -8.80
N ILE A 31 8.06 -5.89 -8.02
CA ILE A 31 7.16 -4.83 -7.54
C ILE A 31 7.18 -4.84 -6.00
N GLU A 32 7.40 -3.67 -5.41
CA GLU A 32 7.18 -3.46 -4.00
C GLU A 32 5.83 -2.77 -3.82
N ILE A 33 4.89 -3.44 -3.15
CA ILE A 33 3.56 -2.89 -2.94
C ILE A 33 3.51 -2.21 -1.59
N VAL A 34 3.15 -0.93 -1.59
CA VAL A 34 2.97 -0.13 -0.38
C VAL A 34 1.50 0.28 -0.32
N VAL A 35 0.82 -0.15 0.73
CA VAL A 35 -0.58 0.22 0.94
C VAL A 35 -0.63 1.30 2.01
N VAL A 36 -1.25 2.42 1.68
CA VAL A 36 -1.45 3.52 2.64
C VAL A 36 -2.92 3.50 3.07
N ASP A 37 -3.16 3.24 4.34
CA ASP A 37 -4.50 3.27 4.89
C ASP A 37 -4.82 4.66 5.43
N ASN A 38 -5.92 5.23 4.95
CA ASN A 38 -6.33 6.58 5.31
C ASN A 38 -7.44 6.55 6.36
N CYS A 39 -7.11 6.03 7.54
CA CYS A 39 -8.02 6.00 8.69
C CYS A 39 -9.32 5.21 8.44
N SER A 40 -9.18 3.98 7.93
CA SER A 40 -10.32 3.07 7.73
C SER A 40 -10.90 2.60 9.07
N VAL A 41 -12.15 2.12 9.02
CA VAL A 41 -12.76 1.50 10.21
C VAL A 41 -11.97 0.26 10.61
N GLU A 42 -12.02 -0.09 11.90
CA GLU A 42 -11.17 -1.14 12.45
C GLU A 42 -11.34 -2.50 11.75
N ALA A 43 -12.59 -2.86 11.41
CA ALA A 43 -12.85 -4.13 10.74
C ALA A 43 -12.15 -4.21 9.38
N ASP A 44 -12.19 -3.13 8.60
CA ASP A 44 -11.52 -3.06 7.31
C ASP A 44 -10.00 -3.04 7.47
N LEU A 45 -9.51 -2.30 8.45
CA LEU A 45 -8.08 -2.19 8.72
C LEU A 45 -7.50 -3.54 9.15
N GLN A 46 -8.22 -4.32 9.94
CA GLN A 46 -7.78 -5.67 10.33
C GLN A 46 -7.66 -6.59 9.12
N ASN A 47 -8.63 -6.54 8.20
CA ASN A 47 -8.55 -7.30 6.97
C ASN A 47 -7.34 -6.88 6.14
N LEU A 48 -7.07 -5.58 6.10
CA LEU A 48 -5.93 -5.04 5.34
C LEU A 48 -4.61 -5.47 5.96
N ARG A 49 -4.49 -5.45 7.29
CA ARG A 49 -3.28 -5.91 7.99
C ARG A 49 -2.98 -7.38 7.68
N THR A 50 -4.01 -8.22 7.74
CA THR A 50 -3.89 -9.63 7.40
C THR A 50 -3.45 -9.81 5.95
N LEU A 51 -4.10 -9.11 5.05
CA LEU A 51 -3.78 -9.16 3.62
C LEU A 51 -2.32 -8.78 3.35
N CYS A 52 -1.88 -7.66 3.90
CA CYS A 52 -0.52 -7.18 3.69
C CYS A 52 0.52 -8.13 4.29
N SER A 53 0.22 -8.71 5.46
CA SER A 53 1.10 -9.70 6.08
C SER A 53 1.23 -10.95 5.21
N GLU A 54 0.13 -11.46 4.68
CA GLU A 54 0.12 -12.68 3.86
C GLU A 54 0.80 -12.45 2.51
N GLN A 55 0.64 -11.27 1.91
CA GLN A 55 1.16 -10.96 0.58
C GLN A 55 2.53 -10.31 0.59
N GLY A 56 3.08 -10.03 1.76
CA GLY A 56 4.38 -9.38 1.87
C GLY A 56 4.36 -7.92 1.42
N CYS A 57 3.25 -7.22 1.63
CA CYS A 57 3.14 -5.81 1.31
C CYS A 57 3.48 -4.95 2.52
N THR A 58 3.96 -3.74 2.26
CA THR A 58 4.18 -2.76 3.31
C THR A 58 2.88 -2.02 3.58
N LEU A 59 2.50 -1.90 4.85
CA LEU A 59 1.30 -1.16 5.25
C LEU A 59 1.70 0.08 6.04
N LEU A 60 1.25 1.23 5.60
CA LEU A 60 1.42 2.50 6.30
C LEU A 60 0.04 2.97 6.76
N GLU A 61 -0.14 3.12 8.07
CA GLU A 61 -1.44 3.49 8.65
C GLU A 61 -1.44 4.97 8.99
N ASN A 62 -2.32 5.71 8.34
CA ASN A 62 -2.57 7.11 8.66
C ASN A 62 -3.75 7.17 9.63
N LYS A 63 -3.51 7.59 10.85
CA LYS A 63 -4.51 7.60 11.92
C LYS A 63 -5.48 8.77 11.84
N GLU A 64 -5.18 9.74 10.99
CA GLU A 64 -6.05 10.88 10.78
C GLU A 64 -6.49 10.92 9.33
N ASN A 65 -7.79 11.06 9.11
CA ASN A 65 -8.31 11.23 7.76
C ASN A 65 -8.13 12.69 7.34
N ARG A 66 -7.00 12.98 6.71
CA ARG A 66 -6.71 14.32 6.18
C ARG A 66 -7.04 14.45 4.71
N GLY A 67 -7.78 13.46 4.18
CA GLY A 67 -8.12 13.44 2.78
C GLY A 67 -7.11 12.65 1.94
N TYR A 68 -7.47 12.50 0.70
CA TYR A 68 -6.77 11.62 -0.24
C TYR A 68 -5.32 12.04 -0.46
N ASN A 69 -5.09 13.34 -0.57
CA ASN A 69 -3.75 13.86 -0.88
C ASN A 69 -2.74 13.60 0.24
N ALA A 70 -3.18 13.64 1.49
CA ALA A 70 -2.28 13.38 2.61
C ALA A 70 -1.78 11.93 2.61
N GLY A 71 -2.69 10.96 2.38
CA GLY A 71 -2.30 9.56 2.28
C GLY A 71 -1.35 9.30 1.12
N ASN A 72 -1.64 9.92 -0.02
CA ASN A 72 -0.79 9.80 -1.20
C ASN A 72 0.61 10.36 -0.94
N ASN A 73 0.72 11.49 -0.26
CA ASN A 73 2.02 12.09 0.07
C ASN A 73 2.85 11.20 0.99
N ILE A 74 2.23 10.52 1.95
CA ILE A 74 2.93 9.58 2.82
C ILE A 74 3.53 8.44 1.99
N GLY A 75 2.75 7.88 1.08
CA GLY A 75 3.22 6.81 0.20
C GLY A 75 4.33 7.27 -0.73
N LEU A 76 4.20 8.46 -1.29
CA LEU A 76 5.22 9.02 -2.19
C LEU A 76 6.54 9.27 -1.46
N ARG A 77 6.48 9.77 -0.23
CA ARG A 77 7.69 9.98 0.59
C ARG A 77 8.39 8.66 0.86
N TYR A 78 7.64 7.63 1.19
CA TYR A 78 8.18 6.29 1.42
C TYR A 78 8.85 5.76 0.15
N ALA A 79 8.19 5.86 -0.98
CA ALA A 79 8.71 5.38 -2.26
C ALA A 79 9.97 6.14 -2.67
N ALA A 80 9.99 7.46 -2.49
CA ALA A 80 11.16 8.29 -2.79
C ALA A 80 12.35 7.90 -1.92
N LYS A 81 12.13 7.69 -0.63
CA LYS A 81 13.19 7.27 0.28
C LYS A 81 13.77 5.92 -0.12
N LYS A 82 12.93 4.97 -0.52
CA LYS A 82 13.37 3.67 -1.01
C LYS A 82 14.19 3.79 -2.29
N ALA A 83 13.73 4.61 -3.23
CA ALA A 83 14.41 4.83 -4.50
C ALA A 83 15.81 5.43 -4.28
N MET A 84 15.96 6.35 -3.33
CA MET A 84 17.24 6.95 -2.99
C MET A 84 18.25 5.95 -2.42
N ASN A 85 17.77 4.88 -1.81
CA ASN A 85 18.61 3.85 -1.20
C ASN A 85 18.96 2.71 -2.17
N MET A 86 18.56 2.81 -3.43
CA MET A 86 18.72 1.76 -4.43
C MET A 86 19.92 1.98 -5.37
N HIS A 87 20.89 2.74 -4.96
CA HIS A 87 22.09 3.01 -5.76
C HIS A 87 23.10 1.88 -5.75
#